data_edc1c3df5758ee3baebb92445e561d1e
#
_entry.id   edc1c3df5758ee3baebb92445e561d1e
#
_cell.length_a   1.000
_cell.length_b   1.000
_cell.length_c   1.000
_cell.angle_alpha   90.00
_cell.angle_beta   90.00
_cell.angle_gamma   90.00
#
_symmetry.space_group_name_H-M   'P 1'
#
loop_
_entity.id
_entity.type
_entity.pdbx_description
1 polymer ?
#
loop_
_entity_poly.entity_id
_entity_poly.type
_entity_poly.pdbx_seq_one_letter_code
_entity_poly.pdbx_strand_id
1 'polypeptide(L)'
;AQKTATLDCIESGSTLRFLLPVAAALGAEVSFEGRGKLPERPMTPLADEMKKKGVEFLPEGRDRLPFSIRGRLHPGVFEIPGNVSSQYISGLLFALPLLKGSSEIRVKGRLESAGYVALTLQMIRDFGVEIEENEAGFLIAGDQRYLARDVGVESDYSQAAFWLTAAACGSDLSVTGLREDSSQGDREAVDILRRFGAAVERDGTDITVRKNGPLRPVDVDGGDIPDIIPILSVAAACAEGTSIFSD
;
A
#
# COMPACT_ATOMS: atom_id res chain seq x y z
N ALA A 1 35.16 -5.22 -1.71
CA ALA A 1 34.55 -4.33 -0.72
C ALA A 1 33.05 -4.37 -0.93
N GLN A 2 32.31 -4.79 0.08
CA GLN A 2 30.85 -4.71 0.10
C GLN A 2 30.49 -3.21 -0.01
N LYS A 3 29.73 -2.85 -1.05
CA LYS A 3 29.34 -1.45 -1.21
C LYS A 3 28.18 -1.21 -0.26
N THR A 4 28.41 -0.44 0.80
CA THR A 4 27.34 0.08 1.64
C THR A 4 26.57 1.11 0.82
N ALA A 5 25.26 0.89 0.63
CA ALA A 5 24.37 1.83 -0.02
C ALA A 5 23.61 2.62 1.03
N THR A 6 23.28 3.87 0.71
CA THR A 6 22.33 4.67 1.50
C THR A 6 21.05 4.87 0.69
N LEU A 7 19.91 4.58 1.30
CA LEU A 7 18.59 4.80 0.75
C LEU A 7 17.89 5.91 1.55
N ASP A 8 17.77 7.09 0.96
CA ASP A 8 16.93 8.18 1.50
C ASP A 8 15.48 7.93 1.09
N CYS A 9 14.68 7.50 2.06
CA CYS A 9 13.25 7.24 1.87
C CYS A 9 12.40 8.53 1.89
N ILE A 10 13.03 9.68 2.06
CA ILE A 10 12.36 10.99 2.18
C ILE A 10 11.30 10.92 3.29
N GLU A 11 10.01 10.97 2.97
CA GLU A 11 8.89 10.80 3.89
C GLU A 11 8.05 9.55 3.58
N SER A 12 8.49 8.73 2.60
CA SER A 12 7.73 7.60 2.10
C SER A 12 7.88 6.36 2.98
N GLY A 13 6.81 6.02 3.69
CA GLY A 13 6.71 4.77 4.45
C GLY A 13 6.73 3.53 3.55
N SER A 14 6.14 3.60 2.34
CA SER A 14 6.14 2.49 1.37
C SER A 14 7.55 2.19 0.89
N THR A 15 8.31 3.22 0.49
CA THR A 15 9.71 3.05 0.06
C THR A 15 10.53 2.33 1.13
N LEU A 16 10.42 2.79 2.39
CA LEU A 16 11.14 2.16 3.51
C LEU A 16 10.70 0.70 3.70
N ARG A 17 9.40 0.47 3.84
CA ARG A 17 8.87 -0.84 4.26
C ARG A 17 8.93 -1.89 3.16
N PHE A 18 8.94 -1.49 1.89
CA PHE A 18 9.10 -2.40 0.77
C PHE A 18 10.57 -2.74 0.52
N LEU A 19 11.46 -1.75 0.52
CA LEU A 19 12.86 -1.97 0.19
C LEU A 19 13.66 -2.60 1.34
N LEU A 20 13.23 -2.44 2.59
CA LEU A 20 13.92 -2.99 3.74
C LEU A 20 14.00 -4.53 3.70
N PRO A 21 12.89 -5.29 3.56
CA PRO A 21 12.97 -6.75 3.44
C PRO A 21 13.68 -7.20 2.17
N VAL A 22 13.52 -6.47 1.04
CA VAL A 22 14.19 -6.80 -0.22
C VAL A 22 15.71 -6.67 -0.09
N ALA A 23 16.20 -5.57 0.51
CA ALA A 23 17.63 -5.39 0.77
C ALA A 23 18.18 -6.52 1.65
N ALA A 24 17.46 -6.92 2.68
CA ALA A 24 17.83 -8.01 3.57
C ALA A 24 17.82 -9.38 2.86
N ALA A 25 16.85 -9.64 1.97
CA ALA A 25 16.80 -10.87 1.17
C ALA A 25 18.00 -10.98 0.22
N LEU A 26 18.44 -9.85 -0.33
CA LEU A 26 19.65 -9.78 -1.16
C LEU A 26 20.95 -9.86 -0.36
N GLY A 27 20.90 -9.76 0.98
CA GLY A 27 22.06 -9.72 1.85
C GLY A 27 22.90 -8.45 1.69
N ALA A 28 22.25 -7.34 1.35
CA ALA A 28 22.90 -6.06 1.17
C ALA A 28 23.07 -5.34 2.53
N GLU A 29 24.22 -4.70 2.74
CA GLU A 29 24.39 -3.74 3.81
C GLU A 29 23.87 -2.38 3.34
N VAL A 30 22.82 -1.88 3.97
CA VAL A 30 22.13 -0.66 3.56
C VAL A 30 21.83 0.21 4.78
N SER A 31 22.12 1.50 4.63
CA SER A 31 21.66 2.54 5.56
C SER A 31 20.36 3.14 5.06
N PHE A 32 19.36 3.19 5.90
CA PHE A 32 18.07 3.81 5.62
C PHE A 32 17.97 5.15 6.34
N GLU A 33 17.60 6.17 5.60
CA GLU A 33 17.39 7.52 6.09
C GLU A 33 15.99 7.99 5.70
N GLY A 34 15.50 9.00 6.40
CA GLY A 34 14.22 9.62 6.12
C GLY A 34 14.04 10.88 6.95
N ARG A 35 13.05 11.69 6.58
CA ARG A 35 12.76 12.98 7.19
C ARG A 35 11.27 13.17 7.46
N GLY A 36 10.91 14.37 7.94
CA GLY A 36 9.55 14.68 8.34
C GLY A 36 9.09 13.76 9.46
N LYS A 37 7.92 13.16 9.31
CA LYS A 37 7.34 12.25 10.31
C LYS A 37 7.73 10.78 10.13
N LEU A 38 8.46 10.43 9.05
CA LEU A 38 8.82 9.03 8.79
C LEU A 38 9.68 8.40 9.91
N PRO A 39 10.68 9.12 10.51
CA PRO A 39 11.46 8.59 11.63
C PRO A 39 10.65 8.26 12.89
N GLU A 40 9.48 8.88 13.06
CA GLU A 40 8.60 8.65 14.21
C GLU A 40 7.72 7.41 14.04
N ARG A 41 7.56 6.93 12.79
CA ARG A 41 6.68 5.80 12.48
C ARG A 41 7.30 4.48 12.95
N PRO A 42 6.54 3.64 13.67
CA PRO A 42 7.05 2.37 14.17
C PRO A 42 7.37 1.41 13.03
N MET A 43 8.42 0.61 13.25
CA MET A 43 8.82 -0.50 12.38
C MET A 43 8.84 -1.82 13.14
N THR A 44 8.53 -1.79 14.42
CA THR A 44 8.74 -2.87 15.39
C THR A 44 8.24 -4.23 14.92
N PRO A 45 6.98 -4.44 14.47
CA PRO A 45 6.53 -5.77 14.07
C PRO A 45 7.36 -6.37 12.94
N LEU A 46 7.68 -5.58 11.91
CA LEU A 46 8.50 -6.04 10.79
C LEU A 46 9.96 -6.25 11.19
N ALA A 47 10.53 -5.27 11.91
CA ALA A 47 11.93 -5.33 12.35
C ALA A 47 12.18 -6.54 13.26
N ASP A 48 11.27 -6.84 14.17
CA ASP A 48 11.40 -7.98 15.09
C ASP A 48 11.35 -9.31 14.35
N GLU A 49 10.44 -9.47 13.40
CA GLU A 49 10.41 -10.69 12.56
C GLU A 49 11.69 -10.83 11.72
N MET A 50 12.20 -9.74 11.16
CA MET A 50 13.45 -9.76 10.41
C MET A 50 14.67 -10.08 11.28
N LYS A 51 14.73 -9.55 12.51
CA LYS A 51 15.79 -9.88 13.50
C LYS A 51 15.81 -11.38 13.83
N LYS A 52 14.64 -11.98 14.08
CA LYS A 52 14.50 -13.43 14.31
C LYS A 52 15.00 -14.27 13.12
N LYS A 53 15.06 -13.68 11.95
CA LYS A 53 15.45 -14.32 10.68
C LYS A 53 16.83 -13.87 10.17
N GLY A 54 17.72 -13.39 11.05
CA GLY A 54 19.12 -13.18 10.74
C GLY A 54 19.49 -11.78 10.24
N VAL A 55 18.61 -10.81 10.34
CA VAL A 55 18.91 -9.41 10.00
C VAL A 55 19.29 -8.64 11.27
N GLU A 56 20.41 -7.97 11.24
CA GLU A 56 20.87 -7.10 12.31
C GLU A 56 20.55 -5.65 11.96
N PHE A 57 20.01 -4.91 12.93
CA PHE A 57 19.75 -3.47 12.84
C PHE A 57 20.80 -2.71 13.66
N LEU A 58 21.37 -1.66 13.08
CA LEU A 58 22.45 -0.88 13.68
C LEU A 58 22.04 0.61 13.76
N PRO A 59 22.31 1.27 14.89
CA PRO A 59 22.83 0.70 16.14
C PRO A 59 21.82 -0.28 16.77
N GLU A 60 22.37 -1.21 17.55
CA GLU A 60 21.56 -2.25 18.21
C GLU A 60 20.42 -1.65 19.05
N GLY A 61 19.22 -2.29 18.96
CA GLY A 61 18.02 -1.84 19.65
C GLY A 61 17.28 -0.70 18.94
N ARG A 62 17.81 -0.17 17.84
CA ARG A 62 17.13 0.88 17.07
C ARG A 62 16.17 0.26 16.03
N ASP A 63 14.92 0.68 16.06
CA ASP A 63 13.86 0.31 15.11
C ASP A 63 13.25 1.53 14.39
N ARG A 64 13.93 2.69 14.52
CA ARG A 64 13.52 3.97 13.92
C ARG A 64 14.66 4.58 13.14
N LEU A 65 14.31 5.28 12.07
CA LEU A 65 15.29 5.98 11.24
C LEU A 65 16.11 7.02 12.00
N PRO A 66 17.37 7.25 11.61
CA PRO A 66 18.13 6.45 10.66
C PRO A 66 18.66 5.16 11.31
N PHE A 67 18.75 4.10 10.52
CA PHE A 67 19.38 2.84 10.89
C PHE A 67 20.03 2.18 9.67
N SER A 68 20.94 1.24 9.94
CA SER A 68 21.51 0.38 8.90
C SER A 68 21.12 -1.07 9.15
N ILE A 69 21.07 -1.86 8.11
CA ILE A 69 20.92 -3.30 8.22
C ILE A 69 22.15 -4.02 7.69
N ARG A 70 22.45 -5.17 8.27
CA ARG A 70 23.39 -6.16 7.77
C ARG A 70 22.88 -7.58 8.03
N GLY A 71 23.54 -8.57 7.45
CA GLY A 71 23.12 -9.96 7.50
C GLY A 71 22.22 -10.30 6.31
N ARG A 72 21.57 -11.45 6.39
CA ARG A 72 20.69 -11.92 5.33
C ARG A 72 19.40 -12.45 5.92
N LEU A 73 18.30 -12.09 5.30
CA LEU A 73 16.99 -12.62 5.66
C LEU A 73 16.93 -14.12 5.34
N HIS A 74 16.52 -14.93 6.31
CA HIS A 74 16.33 -16.37 6.15
C HIS A 74 14.84 -16.71 6.00
N PRO A 75 14.49 -17.78 5.25
CA PRO A 75 13.12 -18.24 5.11
C PRO A 75 12.55 -18.75 6.43
N GLY A 76 11.22 -18.86 6.51
CA GLY A 76 10.49 -19.39 7.64
C GLY A 76 9.16 -18.70 7.86
N VAL A 77 8.61 -18.82 9.07
CA VAL A 77 7.33 -18.22 9.42
C VAL A 77 7.52 -16.80 9.95
N PHE A 78 6.76 -15.85 9.38
CA PHE A 78 6.70 -14.44 9.77
C PHE A 78 5.30 -14.15 10.32
N GLU A 79 5.20 -13.70 11.56
CA GLU A 79 3.93 -13.35 12.19
C GLU A 79 3.73 -11.84 12.19
N ILE A 80 2.77 -11.35 11.39
CA ILE A 80 2.52 -9.92 11.21
C ILE A 80 1.09 -9.58 11.66
N PRO A 81 0.91 -8.57 12.54
CA PRO A 81 -0.42 -8.09 12.87
C PRO A 81 -1.08 -7.45 11.63
N GLY A 82 -2.30 -7.88 11.31
CA GLY A 82 -3.03 -7.39 10.14
C GLY A 82 -3.54 -5.96 10.27
N ASN A 83 -3.65 -5.46 11.49
CA ASN A 83 -4.19 -4.14 11.82
C ASN A 83 -3.12 -3.05 12.07
N VAL A 84 -1.84 -3.31 11.78
CA VAL A 84 -0.77 -2.31 11.99
C VAL A 84 -0.37 -1.64 10.69
N SER A 85 -0.05 -2.42 9.67
CA SER A 85 0.29 -1.89 8.35
C SER A 85 0.34 -2.99 7.29
N SER A 86 -0.49 -2.87 6.27
CA SER A 86 -0.44 -3.72 5.07
C SER A 86 0.91 -3.64 4.35
N GLN A 87 1.64 -2.53 4.51
CA GLN A 87 2.97 -2.34 3.89
C GLN A 87 4.04 -3.30 4.43
N TYR A 88 3.89 -3.80 5.67
CA TYR A 88 4.80 -4.83 6.20
C TYR A 88 4.64 -6.15 5.45
N ILE A 89 3.39 -6.51 5.19
CA ILE A 89 3.03 -7.70 4.42
C ILE A 89 3.54 -7.56 2.98
N SER A 90 3.22 -6.44 2.32
CA SER A 90 3.67 -6.16 0.95
C SER A 90 5.20 -6.22 0.81
N GLY A 91 5.93 -5.63 1.76
CA GLY A 91 7.40 -5.69 1.76
C GLY A 91 7.95 -7.11 1.86
N LEU A 92 7.36 -7.95 2.71
CA LEU A 92 7.73 -9.35 2.82
C LEU A 92 7.35 -10.14 1.55
N LEU A 93 6.16 -9.89 0.98
CA LEU A 93 5.73 -10.53 -0.27
C LEU A 93 6.69 -10.25 -1.43
N PHE A 94 7.29 -9.05 -1.51
CA PHE A 94 8.34 -8.75 -2.49
C PHE A 94 9.66 -9.49 -2.22
N ALA A 95 9.99 -9.73 -0.97
CA ALA A 95 11.31 -10.23 -0.57
C ALA A 95 11.39 -11.76 -0.49
N LEU A 96 10.36 -12.40 0.07
CA LEU A 96 10.39 -13.82 0.42
C LEU A 96 10.54 -14.77 -0.78
N PRO A 97 9.98 -14.48 -1.97
CA PRO A 97 10.21 -15.30 -3.15
C PRO A 97 11.68 -15.44 -3.56
N LEU A 98 12.52 -14.44 -3.20
CA LEU A 98 13.94 -14.39 -3.53
C LEU A 98 14.81 -15.29 -2.62
N LEU A 99 14.26 -15.78 -1.52
CA LEU A 99 14.99 -16.57 -0.53
C LEU A 99 15.15 -18.01 -0.99
N LYS A 100 16.21 -18.67 -0.48
CA LYS A 100 16.41 -20.11 -0.68
C LYS A 100 15.55 -20.89 0.32
N GLY A 101 14.40 -21.38 -0.11
CA GLY A 101 13.47 -22.14 0.70
C GLY A 101 12.15 -21.40 0.93
N SER A 102 11.14 -22.15 1.33
CA SER A 102 9.78 -21.65 1.47
C SER A 102 9.59 -20.83 2.75
N SER A 103 8.66 -19.88 2.67
CA SER A 103 8.27 -19.01 3.78
C SER A 103 6.75 -18.96 3.93
N GLU A 104 6.30 -18.52 5.09
CA GLU A 104 4.91 -18.31 5.40
C GLU A 104 4.74 -16.95 6.09
N ILE A 105 3.78 -16.16 5.66
CA ILE A 105 3.33 -14.98 6.38
C ILE A 105 2.02 -15.33 7.06
N ARG A 106 2.00 -15.33 8.40
CA ARG A 106 0.79 -15.49 9.21
C ARG A 106 0.28 -14.13 9.62
N VAL A 107 -0.92 -13.79 9.14
CA VAL A 107 -1.59 -12.55 9.50
C VAL A 107 -2.37 -12.75 10.79
N LYS A 108 -2.03 -11.98 11.82
CA LYS A 108 -2.72 -12.02 13.11
C LYS A 108 -3.86 -11.01 13.13
N GLY A 109 -5.08 -11.51 13.36
CA GLY A 109 -6.29 -10.68 13.33
C GLY A 109 -6.79 -10.36 11.92
N ARG A 110 -7.65 -9.34 11.81
CA ARG A 110 -8.18 -8.88 10.51
C ARG A 110 -7.08 -8.15 9.74
N LEU A 111 -6.97 -8.44 8.45
CA LEU A 111 -6.12 -7.68 7.53
C LEU A 111 -6.86 -6.39 7.14
N GLU A 112 -6.41 -5.27 7.68
CA GLU A 112 -6.88 -3.94 7.25
C GLU A 112 -6.21 -3.53 5.94
N SER A 113 -6.93 -2.74 5.13
CA SER A 113 -6.42 -2.27 3.84
C SER A 113 -5.98 -3.44 2.92
N ALA A 114 -6.78 -4.51 2.88
CA ALA A 114 -6.50 -5.70 2.08
C ALA A 114 -6.33 -5.40 0.59
N GLY A 115 -6.97 -4.36 0.08
CA GLY A 115 -6.85 -3.91 -1.31
C GLY A 115 -5.40 -3.60 -1.73
N TYR A 116 -4.58 -3.02 -0.85
CA TYR A 116 -3.16 -2.75 -1.16
C TYR A 116 -2.32 -4.03 -1.21
N VAL A 117 -2.67 -5.03 -0.41
CA VAL A 117 -2.01 -6.35 -0.49
C VAL A 117 -2.41 -7.06 -1.77
N ALA A 118 -3.69 -7.01 -2.16
CA ALA A 118 -4.17 -7.57 -3.42
C ALA A 118 -3.48 -6.92 -4.64
N LEU A 119 -3.31 -5.60 -4.62
CA LEU A 119 -2.55 -4.88 -5.65
C LEU A 119 -1.08 -5.34 -5.70
N THR A 120 -0.46 -5.56 -4.54
CA THR A 120 0.90 -6.11 -4.45
C THR A 120 0.98 -7.51 -5.06
N LEU A 121 0.05 -8.40 -4.73
CA LEU A 121 0.00 -9.77 -5.26
C LEU A 121 -0.22 -9.79 -6.77
N GLN A 122 -1.09 -8.94 -7.28
CA GLN A 122 -1.29 -8.81 -8.72
C GLN A 122 0.00 -8.40 -9.42
N MET A 123 0.69 -7.37 -8.92
CA MET A 123 1.96 -6.92 -9.48
C MET A 123 3.03 -8.02 -9.43
N ILE A 124 3.13 -8.76 -8.34
CA ILE A 124 4.05 -9.88 -8.18
C ILE A 124 3.78 -10.97 -9.24
N ARG A 125 2.51 -11.34 -9.44
CA ARG A 125 2.11 -12.30 -10.47
C ARG A 125 2.42 -11.81 -11.89
N ASP A 126 2.21 -10.52 -12.13
CA ASP A 126 2.53 -9.90 -13.43
C ASP A 126 4.02 -9.99 -13.75
N PHE A 127 4.88 -10.02 -12.75
CA PHE A 127 6.31 -10.23 -12.91
C PHE A 127 6.75 -11.70 -12.77
N GLY A 128 5.81 -12.65 -12.87
CA GLY A 128 6.09 -14.08 -12.99
C GLY A 128 6.42 -14.79 -11.69
N VAL A 129 6.08 -14.22 -10.54
CA VAL A 129 6.23 -14.83 -9.21
C VAL A 129 4.86 -15.23 -8.69
N GLU A 130 4.75 -16.42 -8.12
CA GLU A 130 3.51 -16.95 -7.58
C GLU A 130 3.54 -17.04 -6.06
N ILE A 131 2.44 -16.65 -5.44
CA ILE A 131 2.20 -16.71 -4.01
C ILE A 131 0.84 -17.32 -3.79
N GLU A 132 0.75 -18.30 -2.90
CA GLU A 132 -0.49 -18.96 -2.51
C GLU A 132 -1.09 -18.25 -1.30
N GLU A 133 -2.38 -17.95 -1.39
CA GLU A 133 -3.17 -17.36 -0.31
C GLU A 133 -3.96 -18.45 0.42
N ASN A 134 -4.00 -18.40 1.75
CA ASN A 134 -4.79 -19.28 2.58
C ASN A 134 -5.46 -18.52 3.74
N GLU A 135 -6.23 -19.21 4.57
CA GLU A 135 -6.95 -18.61 5.71
C GLU A 135 -6.02 -17.97 6.76
N ALA A 136 -4.77 -18.41 6.86
CA ALA A 136 -3.79 -17.89 7.83
C ALA A 136 -2.96 -16.72 7.27
N GLY A 137 -2.95 -16.53 5.95
CA GLY A 137 -2.16 -15.53 5.23
C GLY A 137 -1.59 -16.03 3.92
N PHE A 138 -0.25 -16.12 3.79
CA PHE A 138 0.41 -16.36 2.51
C PHE A 138 1.48 -17.44 2.63
N LEU A 139 1.49 -18.39 1.66
CA LEU A 139 2.54 -19.37 1.48
C LEU A 139 3.39 -18.99 0.28
N ILE A 140 4.69 -18.89 0.47
CA ILE A 140 5.63 -18.38 -0.51
C ILE A 140 6.70 -19.44 -0.79
N ALA A 141 6.69 -20.02 -1.98
CA ALA A 141 7.79 -20.83 -2.47
C ALA A 141 9.01 -19.92 -2.69
N GLY A 142 10.16 -20.35 -2.21
CA GLY A 142 11.42 -19.64 -2.45
C GLY A 142 12.04 -19.98 -3.80
N ASP A 143 13.27 -19.47 -4.03
CA ASP A 143 14.04 -19.66 -5.26
C ASP A 143 13.34 -19.18 -6.53
N GLN A 144 12.38 -18.25 -6.40
CA GLN A 144 11.70 -17.62 -7.52
C GLN A 144 12.48 -16.41 -8.03
N ARG A 145 12.17 -15.98 -9.25
CA ARG A 145 12.80 -14.81 -9.87
C ARG A 145 11.74 -13.95 -10.55
N TYR A 146 11.84 -12.66 -10.32
CA TYR A 146 11.07 -11.68 -11.08
C TYR A 146 11.54 -11.61 -12.52
N LEU A 147 10.60 -11.68 -13.45
CA LEU A 147 10.86 -11.57 -14.89
C LEU A 147 10.76 -10.11 -15.32
N ALA A 148 11.80 -9.61 -15.98
CA ALA A 148 11.76 -8.27 -16.55
C ALA A 148 10.69 -8.16 -17.63
N ARG A 149 9.84 -7.15 -17.56
CA ARG A 149 8.81 -6.84 -18.56
C ARG A 149 8.43 -5.37 -18.53
N ASP A 150 7.95 -4.87 -19.67
CA ASP A 150 7.39 -3.54 -19.75
C ASP A 150 5.97 -3.53 -19.19
N VAL A 151 5.68 -2.57 -18.33
CA VAL A 151 4.38 -2.41 -17.67
C VAL A 151 3.96 -0.94 -17.74
N GLY A 152 2.72 -0.70 -18.15
CA GLY A 152 2.08 0.59 -18.01
C GLY A 152 1.56 0.75 -16.57
N VAL A 153 2.06 1.75 -15.85
CA VAL A 153 1.52 2.10 -14.53
C VAL A 153 0.22 2.84 -14.73
N GLU A 154 -0.86 2.34 -14.12
CA GLU A 154 -2.15 3.01 -14.14
C GLU A 154 -2.16 4.29 -13.29
N SER A 155 -3.15 5.17 -13.51
CA SER A 155 -3.33 6.36 -12.69
C SER A 155 -3.85 6.00 -11.29
N ASP A 156 -3.49 6.83 -10.32
CA ASP A 156 -3.75 6.65 -8.90
C ASP A 156 -5.15 7.17 -8.54
N TYR A 157 -6.03 6.27 -8.11
CA TYR A 157 -7.39 6.63 -7.69
C TYR A 157 -7.43 7.44 -6.40
N SER A 158 -6.49 7.26 -5.48
CA SER A 158 -6.40 8.07 -4.25
C SER A 158 -6.15 9.53 -4.61
N GLN A 159 -5.20 9.79 -5.53
CA GLN A 159 -4.92 11.14 -6.02
C GLN A 159 -6.06 11.70 -6.88
N ALA A 160 -6.65 10.86 -7.72
CA ALA A 160 -7.79 11.26 -8.56
C ALA A 160 -9.00 11.68 -7.72
N ALA A 161 -9.24 11.04 -6.58
CA ALA A 161 -10.37 11.34 -5.70
C ALA A 161 -10.42 12.82 -5.28
N PHE A 162 -9.25 13.48 -5.11
CA PHE A 162 -9.19 14.91 -4.81
C PHE A 162 -9.81 15.77 -5.92
N TRP A 163 -9.47 15.48 -7.16
CA TRP A 163 -9.97 16.22 -8.32
C TRP A 163 -11.43 15.90 -8.63
N LEU A 164 -11.80 14.62 -8.52
CA LEU A 164 -13.18 14.18 -8.75
C LEU A 164 -14.12 14.77 -7.69
N THR A 165 -13.68 14.88 -6.43
CA THR A 165 -14.44 15.53 -5.35
C THR A 165 -14.57 17.03 -5.60
N ALA A 166 -13.50 17.71 -6.03
CA ALA A 166 -13.57 19.13 -6.39
C ALA A 166 -14.59 19.37 -7.51
N ALA A 167 -14.65 18.48 -8.50
CA ALA A 167 -15.66 18.53 -9.57
C ALA A 167 -17.08 18.35 -9.02
N ALA A 168 -17.30 17.36 -8.16
CA ALA A 168 -18.60 17.13 -7.52
C ALA A 168 -19.09 18.35 -6.72
N CYS A 169 -18.17 19.09 -6.09
CA CYS A 169 -18.50 20.28 -5.30
C CYS A 169 -18.77 21.53 -6.13
N GLY A 170 -18.36 21.63 -7.38
CA GLY A 170 -18.68 22.81 -8.18
C GLY A 170 -17.82 23.10 -9.39
N SER A 171 -17.04 22.13 -9.84
CA SER A 171 -16.23 22.27 -11.06
C SER A 171 -16.57 21.15 -12.04
N ASP A 172 -16.16 21.30 -13.31
CA ASP A 172 -16.22 20.23 -14.30
C ASP A 172 -14.79 19.76 -14.57
N LEU A 173 -14.49 18.51 -14.25
CA LEU A 173 -13.15 17.96 -14.43
C LEU A 173 -13.22 16.54 -15.02
N SER A 174 -12.24 16.24 -15.87
CA SER A 174 -11.97 14.90 -16.35
C SER A 174 -10.58 14.47 -15.89
N VAL A 175 -10.49 13.25 -15.38
CA VAL A 175 -9.23 12.60 -15.00
C VAL A 175 -9.05 11.40 -15.90
N THR A 176 -7.84 11.25 -16.46
CA THR A 176 -7.51 10.21 -17.45
C THR A 176 -6.66 9.09 -16.84
N GLY A 177 -6.67 7.92 -17.46
CA GLY A 177 -5.81 6.79 -17.08
C GLY A 177 -6.34 5.97 -15.90
N LEU A 178 -7.59 6.16 -15.50
CA LEU A 178 -8.24 5.43 -14.39
C LEU A 178 -8.91 4.16 -14.92
N ARG A 179 -8.24 3.04 -14.82
CA ARG A 179 -8.73 1.76 -15.33
C ARG A 179 -9.96 1.28 -14.54
N GLU A 180 -10.96 0.76 -15.25
CA GLU A 180 -12.17 0.22 -14.63
C GLU A 180 -11.91 -1.10 -13.88
N ASP A 181 -11.00 -1.93 -14.42
CA ASP A 181 -10.58 -3.20 -13.85
C ASP A 181 -9.44 -3.06 -12.82
N SER A 182 -9.18 -1.83 -12.34
CA SER A 182 -8.16 -1.57 -11.32
C SER A 182 -8.43 -2.33 -10.03
N SER A 183 -7.37 -2.86 -9.43
CA SER A 183 -7.40 -3.47 -8.10
C SER A 183 -7.27 -2.46 -6.96
N GLN A 184 -7.15 -1.16 -7.27
CA GLN A 184 -7.11 -0.10 -6.26
C GLN A 184 -8.46 -0.02 -5.54
N GLY A 185 -8.49 -0.18 -4.20
CA GLY A 185 -9.71 -0.04 -3.40
C GLY A 185 -10.34 1.34 -3.55
N ASP A 186 -9.51 2.37 -3.63
CA ASP A 186 -9.92 3.78 -3.72
C ASP A 186 -10.69 4.15 -5.01
N ARG A 187 -10.78 3.22 -5.98
CA ARG A 187 -11.71 3.37 -7.12
C ARG A 187 -13.16 3.57 -6.68
N GLU A 188 -13.49 3.14 -5.46
CA GLU A 188 -14.81 3.30 -4.85
C GLU A 188 -15.21 4.78 -4.71
N ALA A 189 -14.24 5.71 -4.68
CA ALA A 189 -14.50 7.15 -4.71
C ALA A 189 -15.51 7.55 -5.79
N VAL A 190 -15.43 6.90 -6.96
CA VAL A 190 -16.31 7.17 -8.11
C VAL A 190 -17.79 6.86 -7.78
N ASP A 191 -18.04 5.71 -7.17
CA ASP A 191 -19.38 5.28 -6.82
C ASP A 191 -19.92 6.05 -5.60
N ILE A 192 -19.04 6.38 -4.66
CA ILE A 192 -19.39 7.23 -3.51
C ILE A 192 -19.80 8.63 -4.00
N LEU A 193 -19.07 9.24 -4.94
CA LEU A 193 -19.45 10.55 -5.51
C LEU A 193 -20.78 10.49 -6.27
N ARG A 194 -21.10 9.39 -6.96
CA ARG A 194 -22.44 9.18 -7.53
C ARG A 194 -23.53 9.13 -6.45
N ARG A 195 -23.25 8.47 -5.33
CA ARG A 195 -24.15 8.42 -4.18
C ARG A 195 -24.38 9.80 -3.57
N PHE A 196 -23.35 10.65 -3.52
CA PHE A 196 -23.49 12.06 -3.14
C PHE A 196 -24.35 12.87 -4.12
N GLY A 197 -24.59 12.37 -5.36
CA GLY A 197 -25.44 13.00 -6.36
C GLY A 197 -24.68 13.70 -7.49
N ALA A 198 -23.38 13.57 -7.55
CA ALA A 198 -22.59 14.06 -8.68
C ALA A 198 -22.94 13.31 -9.98
N ALA A 199 -22.90 14.00 -11.11
CA ALA A 199 -22.93 13.36 -12.41
C ALA A 199 -21.54 12.81 -12.73
N VAL A 200 -21.47 11.50 -12.98
CA VAL A 200 -20.20 10.82 -13.28
C VAL A 200 -20.34 10.04 -14.58
N GLU A 201 -19.55 10.41 -15.55
CA GLU A 201 -19.45 9.77 -16.85
C GLU A 201 -18.07 9.09 -16.97
N ARG A 202 -18.06 7.90 -17.60
CA ARG A 202 -16.82 7.16 -17.92
C ARG A 202 -16.76 6.96 -19.44
N ASP A 203 -15.60 7.25 -20.00
CA ASP A 203 -15.25 6.91 -21.38
C ASP A 203 -13.87 6.22 -21.38
N GLY A 204 -13.89 4.90 -21.48
CA GLY A 204 -12.68 4.08 -21.32
C GLY A 204 -12.01 4.30 -19.97
N THR A 205 -10.80 4.85 -19.97
CA THR A 205 -10.03 5.16 -18.77
C THR A 205 -10.28 6.58 -18.22
N ASP A 206 -11.12 7.35 -18.90
CA ASP A 206 -11.38 8.73 -18.53
C ASP A 206 -12.65 8.83 -17.71
N ILE A 207 -12.58 9.54 -16.59
CA ILE A 207 -13.70 9.79 -15.70
C ILE A 207 -13.95 11.29 -15.64
N THR A 208 -15.14 11.69 -16.05
CA THR A 208 -15.62 13.07 -15.95
C THR A 208 -16.65 13.18 -14.83
N VAL A 209 -16.41 14.11 -13.93
CA VAL A 209 -17.35 14.42 -12.84
C VAL A 209 -17.83 15.87 -12.98
N ARG A 210 -19.12 16.07 -12.73
CA ARG A 210 -19.76 17.38 -12.72
C ARG A 210 -20.71 17.48 -11.55
N LYS A 211 -20.86 18.69 -11.04
CA LYS A 211 -21.92 19.00 -10.09
C LYS A 211 -23.29 18.83 -10.77
N ASN A 212 -24.19 18.09 -10.11
CA ASN A 212 -25.54 17.85 -10.61
C ASN A 212 -26.57 18.21 -9.52
N GLY A 213 -26.68 19.50 -9.22
CA GLY A 213 -27.53 20.02 -8.14
C GLY A 213 -26.82 19.99 -6.76
N PRO A 214 -27.58 20.14 -5.67
CA PRO A 214 -27.10 20.01 -4.32
C PRO A 214 -26.62 18.58 -4.04
N LEU A 215 -25.48 18.44 -3.38
CA LEU A 215 -25.05 17.14 -2.89
C LEU A 215 -25.92 16.69 -1.72
N ARG A 216 -26.16 15.41 -1.61
CA ARG A 216 -26.93 14.77 -0.53
C ARG A 216 -26.02 13.96 0.40
N PRO A 217 -26.40 13.77 1.66
CA PRO A 217 -25.56 13.02 2.60
C PRO A 217 -25.45 11.55 2.21
N VAL A 218 -24.30 10.95 2.54
CA VAL A 218 -23.96 9.54 2.26
C VAL A 218 -23.22 8.97 3.43
N ASP A 219 -23.61 7.78 3.86
CA ASP A 219 -22.84 7.00 4.84
C ASP A 219 -21.77 6.20 4.11
N VAL A 220 -20.52 6.26 4.61
CA VAL A 220 -19.33 5.69 4.00
C VAL A 220 -18.62 4.80 5.02
N ASP A 221 -18.41 3.53 4.65
CA ASP A 221 -17.49 2.64 5.36
C ASP A 221 -16.07 2.90 4.83
N GLY A 222 -15.16 3.28 5.70
CA GLY A 222 -13.79 3.69 5.37
C GLY A 222 -12.73 2.63 5.58
N GLY A 223 -13.10 1.47 6.15
CA GLY A 223 -12.14 0.45 6.57
C GLY A 223 -11.20 -0.05 5.47
N ASP A 224 -11.68 -0.13 4.23
CA ASP A 224 -10.88 -0.57 3.09
C ASP A 224 -10.36 0.58 2.20
N ILE A 225 -10.77 1.83 2.47
CA ILE A 225 -10.46 3.03 1.68
C ILE A 225 -10.00 4.22 2.53
N PRO A 226 -9.13 4.03 3.54
CA PRO A 226 -8.78 5.08 4.50
C PRO A 226 -8.16 6.32 3.86
N ASP A 227 -7.45 6.16 2.74
CA ASP A 227 -6.71 7.25 2.11
C ASP A 227 -7.63 8.30 1.45
N ILE A 228 -8.84 7.92 1.05
CA ILE A 228 -9.81 8.85 0.43
C ILE A 228 -10.85 9.42 1.41
N ILE A 229 -10.92 8.93 2.65
CA ILE A 229 -11.83 9.47 3.66
C ILE A 229 -11.65 10.98 3.89
N PRO A 230 -10.42 11.51 4.01
CA PRO A 230 -10.21 12.95 4.19
C PRO A 230 -10.82 13.78 3.07
N ILE A 231 -10.72 13.33 1.82
CA ILE A 231 -11.29 14.11 0.69
C ILE A 231 -12.79 13.90 0.53
N LEU A 232 -13.30 12.72 0.82
CA LEU A 232 -14.75 12.47 0.82
C LEU A 232 -15.47 13.27 1.91
N SER A 233 -14.80 13.57 3.02
CA SER A 233 -15.35 14.45 4.06
C SER A 233 -15.60 15.88 3.54
N VAL A 234 -14.83 16.33 2.53
CA VAL A 234 -15.09 17.60 1.84
C VAL A 234 -16.38 17.53 1.03
N ALA A 235 -16.64 16.43 0.32
CA ALA A 235 -17.92 16.23 -0.37
C ALA A 235 -19.09 16.25 0.63
N ALA A 236 -18.93 15.59 1.77
CA ALA A 236 -19.92 15.60 2.85
C ALA A 236 -20.17 17.01 3.40
N ALA A 237 -19.12 17.81 3.57
CA ALA A 237 -19.25 19.20 4.01
C ALA A 237 -19.96 20.11 2.99
N CYS A 238 -19.94 19.73 1.70
CA CYS A 238 -20.69 20.40 0.62
C CYS A 238 -22.14 19.87 0.47
N ALA A 239 -22.50 18.79 1.18
CA ALA A 239 -23.84 18.19 1.10
C ALA A 239 -24.80 18.82 2.12
N GLU A 240 -26.11 18.78 1.81
CA GLU A 240 -27.17 19.19 2.73
C GLU A 240 -27.60 18.00 3.59
N GLY A 241 -27.20 17.99 4.88
CA GLY A 241 -27.57 16.95 5.84
C GLY A 241 -26.36 16.38 6.57
N THR A 242 -26.50 15.17 7.10
CA THR A 242 -25.44 14.50 7.88
C THR A 242 -24.95 13.26 7.16
N SER A 243 -23.66 13.17 6.93
CA SER A 243 -22.96 11.95 6.46
C SER A 243 -22.25 11.29 7.63
N ILE A 244 -22.22 9.96 7.65
CA ILE A 244 -21.52 9.18 8.67
C ILE A 244 -20.34 8.46 7.99
N PHE A 245 -19.16 8.63 8.58
CA PHE A 245 -17.98 7.87 8.21
C PHE A 245 -17.70 6.88 9.34
N SER A 246 -17.61 5.60 9.00
CA SER A 246 -17.34 4.50 9.93
C SER A 246 -16.16 3.67 9.44
N ASP A 247 -15.59 2.87 10.35
CA ASP A 247 -14.55 1.90 10.11
C ASP A 247 -15.03 0.51 10.59
#